data_80a3e8207e04ff195cc416b6ef9d666e
#
_entry.id   80a3e8207e04ff195cc416b6ef9d666e
#
_cell.length_a   1.000
_cell.length_b   1.000
_cell.length_c   1.000
_cell.angle_alpha   90.00
_cell.angle_beta   90.00
_cell.angle_gamma   90.00
#
_symmetry.space_group_name_H-M   'P 1'
#
loop_
_entity.id
_entity.type
_entity.pdbx_description
1 polymer ?
#
loop_
_entity_poly.entity_id
_entity_poly.type
_entity_poly.pdbx_seq_one_letter_code
_entity_poly.pdbx_strand_id
1 'polypeptide(L)' 'MELLEQCQIWAENGEYQKIIDALEAIPAEQRTAEMDSELARAY' A
#
# COMPACT_ATOMS: atom_id res chain seq x y z
N MET A 1 -6.64 -11.90 -5.01
CA MET A 1 -6.82 -10.96 -3.89
C MET A 1 -6.45 -9.56 -4.35
N GLU A 2 -7.24 -8.58 -4.02
CA GLU A 2 -6.94 -7.21 -4.38
C GLU A 2 -5.75 -6.68 -3.59
N LEU A 3 -4.98 -5.80 -4.21
CA LEU A 3 -3.81 -5.22 -3.58
C LEU A 3 -4.16 -4.44 -2.29
N LEU A 4 -5.27 -3.69 -2.32
CA LEU A 4 -5.69 -2.93 -1.14
C LEU A 4 -6.06 -3.83 0.02
N GLU A 5 -6.69 -4.98 -0.25
CA GLU A 5 -6.97 -5.96 0.80
C GLU A 5 -5.67 -6.50 1.40
N GLN A 6 -4.70 -6.77 0.52
CA GLN A 6 -3.40 -7.24 0.98
C GLN A 6 -2.71 -6.18 1.84
N CYS A 7 -2.82 -4.91 1.46
CA CYS A 7 -2.26 -3.82 2.24
C CYS A 7 -2.89 -3.76 3.63
N GLN A 8 -4.20 -3.98 3.73
CA GLN A 8 -4.87 -3.99 5.02
C GLN A 8 -4.35 -5.11 5.92
N ILE A 9 -4.12 -6.28 5.34
CA ILE A 9 -3.58 -7.42 6.09
C ILE A 9 -2.17 -7.10 6.58
N TRP A 10 -1.34 -6.54 5.72
CA TRP A 10 0.01 -6.14 6.11
C TRP A 10 -0.03 -5.10 7.23
N ALA A 11 -0.94 -4.13 7.15
CA ALA A 11 -1.06 -3.10 8.17
C ALA A 11 -1.45 -3.68 9.52
N GLU A 12 -2.38 -4.65 9.53
CA GLU A 12 -2.79 -5.33 10.76
C GLU A 12 -1.63 -6.08 11.39
N ASN A 13 -0.72 -6.59 10.59
CA ASN A 13 0.44 -7.34 11.06
C ASN A 13 1.66 -6.45 11.33
N GLY A 14 1.55 -5.15 11.09
CA GLY A 14 2.66 -4.24 11.28
C GLY A 14 3.71 -4.31 10.19
N GLU A 15 3.39 -4.91 9.05
CA GLU A 15 4.33 -5.09 7.95
C GLU A 15 4.24 -3.93 6.95
N TYR A 16 4.49 -2.73 7.45
CA TYR A 16 4.34 -1.52 6.65
C TYR A 16 5.33 -1.42 5.50
N GLN A 17 6.52 -1.98 5.65
CA GLN A 17 7.52 -1.96 4.58
C GLN A 17 7.01 -2.71 3.34
N LYS A 18 6.25 -3.77 3.55
CA LYS A 18 5.68 -4.51 2.43
C LYS A 18 4.67 -3.66 1.66
N ILE A 19 3.90 -2.84 2.38
CA ILE A 19 2.96 -1.92 1.75
C ILE A 19 3.73 -0.91 0.90
N ILE A 20 4.76 -0.32 1.45
CA ILE A 20 5.57 0.67 0.76
C ILE A 20 6.18 0.06 -0.50
N ASP A 21 6.81 -1.10 -0.37
CA ASP A 21 7.45 -1.75 -1.52
C ASP A 21 6.45 -2.07 -2.63
N ALA A 22 5.27 -2.59 -2.25
CA ALA A 22 4.27 -2.96 -3.23
C ALA A 22 3.69 -1.75 -3.95
N LEU A 23 3.40 -0.67 -3.22
CA LEU A 23 2.77 0.51 -3.82
C LEU A 23 3.77 1.37 -4.57
N GLU A 24 5.01 1.43 -4.13
CA GLU A 24 6.04 2.18 -4.86
C GLU A 24 6.43 1.51 -6.17
N ALA A 25 6.15 0.22 -6.31
CA ALA A 25 6.36 -0.47 -7.58
C ALA A 25 5.35 -0.04 -8.64
N ILE A 26 4.25 0.58 -8.24
CA ILE A 26 3.22 1.07 -9.16
C ILE A 26 3.56 2.50 -9.55
N PRO A 27 3.61 2.82 -10.87
CA PRO A 27 3.87 4.20 -11.30
C PRO A 27 2.86 5.17 -10.68
N ALA A 28 3.33 6.35 -10.31
CA ALA A 28 2.50 7.35 -9.62
C ALA A 28 1.21 7.65 -10.39
N GLU A 29 1.29 7.69 -11.71
CA GLU A 29 0.13 7.99 -12.57
C GLU A 29 -0.92 6.87 -12.55
N GLN A 30 -0.56 5.68 -12.10
CA GLN A 30 -1.48 4.54 -12.01
C GLN A 30 -1.96 4.32 -10.59
N ARG A 31 -1.42 5.04 -9.62
CA ARG A 31 -1.86 4.91 -8.24
C ARG A 31 -3.16 5.65 -8.01
N THR A 32 -4.10 4.99 -7.33
CA THR A 32 -5.35 5.64 -6.93
C THR A 32 -5.15 6.45 -5.67
N ALA A 33 -6.13 7.30 -5.34
CA ALA A 33 -6.09 8.05 -4.09
C ALA A 33 -6.03 7.13 -2.88
N GLU A 34 -6.68 5.97 -2.97
CA GLU A 34 -6.66 4.98 -1.89
C GLU A 34 -5.27 4.40 -1.69
N MET A 35 -4.56 4.14 -2.78
CA MET A 35 -3.17 3.66 -2.71
C MET A 35 -2.25 4.70 -2.09
N ASP A 36 -2.43 5.97 -2.46
CA ASP A 36 -1.65 7.05 -1.88
C ASP A 36 -1.93 7.19 -0.40
N SER A 37 -3.19 7.00 0.02
CA SER A 37 -3.56 7.04 1.44
C SER A 37 -2.88 5.93 2.21
N GLU A 38 -2.81 4.73 1.64
CA GLU A 38 -2.14 3.61 2.29
C GLU A 38 -0.64 3.85 2.41
N LEU A 39 -0.02 4.44 1.39
CA LEU A 39 1.39 4.81 1.46
C LEU A 39 1.65 5.82 2.58
N ALA A 40 0.82 6.85 2.66
CA ALA A 40 0.97 7.87 3.69
C ALA A 40 0.84 7.28 5.08
N ARG A 41 -0.07 6.32 5.23
CA ARG A 41 -0.27 5.66 6.52
C ARG A 41 0.91 4.75 6.86
N ALA A 42 1.55 4.16 5.85
CA ALA A 42 2.67 3.25 6.05
C ALA A 42 3.98 3.98 6.38
N TYR A 43 4.11 5.24 5.95
CA TYR A 43 5.26 6.05 6.31
C TYR A 43 5.10 6.57 7.74
#